data_b5f2ec405cba39eaec64310018353c7f
#
_entry.id   b5f2ec405cba39eaec64310018353c7f
#
_cell.length_a   1.000
_cell.length_b   1.000
_cell.length_c   1.000
_cell.angle_alpha   90.00
_cell.angle_beta   90.00
_cell.angle_gamma   90.00
#
_symmetry.space_group_name_H-M   'P 1'
#
loop_
_entity.id
_entity.type
_entity.pdbx_description
1 polymer ?
#
loop_
_entity_poly.entity_id
_entity_poly.type
_entity_poly.pdbx_seq_one_letter_code
_entity_poly.pdbx_strand_id
1 'polypeptide(L)'
;VSLNRLHKEHPQILAAAKPILVATPATLAAITDPAPLADVVIIDAASHIQSIELLSIISRAKQVVVIAHRETVTSDGLKRLIALLPSVKIANRPVRRAPKLNAFLESEGYGSVPFDVAREGAQGEVAYHFVADANGVPVITSGLVESSQQEIDEVVRLITKRAAGFTIVPASYMLTVVTLTHTFRTRLGAELKAIANKNKAMGMFLRHVRIVDISDVAGAHATDAILAMCYAKTSHGRLLQQFGALESEGGRGMLLDALAVPDRHLDIVSAFSSSDMDDERLHQAGPKMLKTVLRWMEQLDDSVVRPAVKMTGSNVLLNDLADRIRARGLNVAVDYGFDNGSKLPLVVGLNDKPFALAVLTDDAQFMGLQSTRERHRVLLQNIESLGWSVMTVWSVGAFV
;
A
#
# COMPACT_ATOMS: atom_id res chain seq x y z
N VAL A 1 -2.17 -38.59 6.09
CA VAL A 1 -3.58 -38.33 6.45
C VAL A 1 -3.92 -36.93 5.93
N SER A 2 -5.02 -36.81 5.16
CA SER A 2 -5.44 -35.47 4.69
C SER A 2 -6.05 -34.67 5.85
N LEU A 3 -5.92 -33.35 5.81
CA LEU A 3 -6.48 -32.44 6.82
C LEU A 3 -8.01 -32.61 6.92
N ASN A 4 -8.68 -32.79 5.79
CA ASN A 4 -10.13 -33.07 5.73
C ASN A 4 -10.50 -34.35 6.52
N ARG A 5 -9.76 -35.44 6.35
CA ARG A 5 -9.98 -36.67 7.09
C ARG A 5 -9.74 -36.49 8.59
N LEU A 6 -8.66 -35.82 8.96
CA LEU A 6 -8.35 -35.50 10.36
C LEU A 6 -9.45 -34.65 11.02
N HIS A 7 -9.95 -33.65 10.28
CA HIS A 7 -11.03 -32.79 10.76
C HIS A 7 -12.36 -33.58 10.96
N LYS A 8 -12.67 -34.51 10.06
CA LYS A 8 -13.90 -35.33 10.16
C LYS A 8 -13.82 -36.39 11.26
N GLU A 9 -12.68 -37.06 11.38
CA GLU A 9 -12.52 -38.19 12.33
C GLU A 9 -12.17 -37.71 13.75
N HIS A 10 -11.44 -36.59 13.90
CA HIS A 10 -10.89 -36.12 15.17
C HIS A 10 -10.99 -34.61 15.36
N PRO A 11 -12.17 -33.98 15.20
CA PRO A 11 -12.32 -32.51 15.24
C PRO A 11 -11.87 -31.87 16.58
N GLN A 12 -12.18 -32.56 17.70
CA GLN A 12 -11.83 -32.06 19.03
C GLN A 12 -10.33 -32.08 19.29
N ILE A 13 -9.62 -33.10 18.81
CA ILE A 13 -8.16 -33.19 18.93
C ILE A 13 -7.51 -32.08 18.09
N LEU A 14 -8.00 -31.84 16.88
CA LEU A 14 -7.49 -30.81 16.01
C LEU A 14 -7.71 -29.42 16.62
N ALA A 15 -8.90 -29.14 17.14
CA ALA A 15 -9.22 -27.86 17.77
C ALA A 15 -8.38 -27.63 19.04
N ALA A 16 -8.14 -28.65 19.85
CA ALA A 16 -7.29 -28.54 21.03
C ALA A 16 -5.81 -28.30 20.69
N ALA A 17 -5.31 -29.01 19.66
CA ALA A 17 -3.90 -28.91 19.25
C ALA A 17 -3.60 -27.67 18.41
N LYS A 18 -4.56 -27.20 17.61
CA LYS A 18 -4.44 -26.06 16.67
C LYS A 18 -5.73 -25.24 16.69
N PRO A 19 -5.93 -24.40 17.73
CA PRO A 19 -7.16 -23.63 17.89
C PRO A 19 -7.34 -22.50 16.85
N ILE A 20 -6.28 -22.17 16.09
CA ILE A 20 -6.31 -21.17 15.03
C ILE A 20 -6.13 -21.88 13.69
N LEU A 21 -7.12 -21.73 12.81
CA LEU A 21 -7.08 -22.18 11.42
C LEU A 21 -6.99 -20.96 10.50
N VAL A 22 -5.97 -20.94 9.64
CA VAL A 22 -5.80 -19.92 8.60
C VAL A 22 -5.96 -20.59 7.24
N ALA A 23 -6.92 -20.13 6.45
CA ALA A 23 -7.22 -20.70 5.15
C ALA A 23 -7.81 -19.65 4.20
N THR A 24 -7.68 -19.87 2.89
CA THR A 24 -8.47 -19.12 1.92
C THR A 24 -9.93 -19.57 1.92
N PRO A 25 -10.90 -18.75 1.46
CA PRO A 25 -12.31 -19.15 1.38
C PRO A 25 -12.51 -20.48 0.64
N ALA A 26 -11.87 -20.63 -0.51
CA ALA A 26 -11.95 -21.85 -1.31
C ALA A 26 -11.39 -23.10 -0.58
N THR A 27 -10.23 -22.95 0.08
CA THR A 27 -9.64 -24.01 0.88
C THR A 27 -10.55 -24.40 2.04
N LEU A 28 -11.09 -23.42 2.77
CA LEU A 28 -12.00 -23.66 3.89
C LEU A 28 -13.24 -24.43 3.43
N ALA A 29 -13.84 -24.03 2.32
CA ALA A 29 -14.99 -24.71 1.73
C ALA A 29 -14.68 -26.18 1.31
N ALA A 30 -13.47 -26.44 0.83
CA ALA A 30 -13.06 -27.76 0.39
C ALA A 30 -12.78 -28.75 1.53
N ILE A 31 -12.34 -28.26 2.70
CA ILE A 31 -11.89 -29.11 3.81
C ILE A 31 -12.87 -29.22 4.96
N THR A 32 -13.93 -28.38 5.00
CA THR A 32 -14.89 -28.33 6.10
C THR A 32 -16.32 -28.29 5.59
N ASP A 33 -17.22 -28.91 6.34
CA ASP A 33 -18.66 -28.85 6.07
C ASP A 33 -19.20 -27.40 6.38
N PRO A 34 -20.33 -26.96 5.76
CA PRO A 34 -20.96 -25.67 6.04
C PRO A 34 -21.73 -25.69 7.37
N ALA A 35 -21.01 -25.89 8.46
CA ALA A 35 -21.52 -25.95 9.82
C ALA A 35 -20.59 -25.16 10.76
N PRO A 36 -21.08 -24.70 11.92
CA PRO A 36 -20.24 -23.97 12.87
C PRO A 36 -18.99 -24.73 13.28
N LEU A 37 -17.84 -24.22 12.91
CA LEU A 37 -16.52 -24.78 13.12
C LEU A 37 -15.73 -24.02 14.19
N ALA A 38 -15.90 -22.70 14.25
CA ALA A 38 -15.18 -21.81 15.12
C ALA A 38 -16.12 -20.89 15.91
N ASP A 39 -15.68 -20.41 17.08
CA ASP A 39 -16.42 -19.40 17.82
C ASP A 39 -16.36 -18.04 17.11
N VAL A 40 -15.19 -17.70 16.56
CA VAL A 40 -14.96 -16.44 15.85
C VAL A 40 -14.29 -16.70 14.51
N VAL A 41 -14.78 -16.10 13.44
CA VAL A 41 -14.07 -15.99 12.16
C VAL A 41 -13.61 -14.55 11.95
N ILE A 42 -12.36 -14.37 11.55
CA ILE A 42 -11.81 -13.10 11.13
C ILE A 42 -11.60 -13.16 9.63
N ILE A 43 -12.32 -12.31 8.89
CA ILE A 43 -12.18 -12.17 7.44
C ILE A 43 -11.25 -10.99 7.22
N ASP A 44 -9.98 -11.29 6.98
CA ASP A 44 -8.96 -10.29 6.72
C ASP A 44 -8.90 -9.94 5.23
N ALA A 45 -8.51 -8.69 4.92
CA ALA A 45 -8.40 -8.18 3.55
C ALA A 45 -9.69 -8.40 2.71
N ALA A 46 -10.84 -8.19 3.32
CA ALA A 46 -12.14 -8.61 2.77
C ALA A 46 -12.66 -7.71 1.63
N SER A 47 -11.97 -6.62 1.24
CA SER A 47 -12.47 -5.61 0.31
C SER A 47 -12.96 -6.18 -1.04
N HIS A 48 -12.31 -7.23 -1.54
CA HIS A 48 -12.61 -7.83 -2.85
C HIS A 48 -13.22 -9.24 -2.77
N ILE A 49 -13.62 -9.67 -1.56
CA ILE A 49 -14.26 -10.99 -1.38
C ILE A 49 -15.60 -11.04 -2.08
N GLN A 50 -15.87 -12.12 -2.79
CA GLN A 50 -17.14 -12.32 -3.47
C GLN A 50 -18.25 -12.72 -2.48
N SER A 51 -19.51 -12.36 -2.80
CA SER A 51 -20.65 -12.68 -1.93
C SER A 51 -20.80 -14.18 -1.64
N ILE A 52 -20.50 -15.05 -2.61
CA ILE A 52 -20.60 -16.51 -2.43
C ILE A 52 -19.52 -17.02 -1.47
N GLU A 53 -18.31 -16.49 -1.53
CA GLU A 53 -17.21 -16.83 -0.62
C GLU A 53 -17.54 -16.37 0.81
N LEU A 54 -18.09 -15.14 0.93
CA LEU A 54 -18.52 -14.57 2.21
C LEU A 54 -19.55 -15.48 2.91
N LEU A 55 -20.57 -15.93 2.19
CA LEU A 55 -21.59 -16.84 2.74
C LEU A 55 -20.97 -18.17 3.21
N SER A 56 -20.04 -18.71 2.43
CA SER A 56 -19.30 -19.92 2.79
C SER A 56 -18.52 -19.78 4.10
N ILE A 57 -17.94 -18.59 4.36
CA ILE A 57 -17.18 -18.35 5.58
C ILE A 57 -18.10 -18.14 6.78
N ILE A 58 -19.11 -17.30 6.64
CA ILE A 58 -20.02 -16.89 7.75
C ILE A 58 -20.76 -18.13 8.31
N SER A 59 -21.15 -19.08 7.47
CA SER A 59 -21.83 -20.30 7.92
C SER A 59 -21.01 -21.17 8.89
N ARG A 60 -19.71 -20.91 9.04
CA ARG A 60 -18.77 -21.70 9.85
C ARG A 60 -18.41 -21.08 11.18
N ALA A 61 -18.99 -19.96 11.56
CA ALA A 61 -18.68 -19.31 12.83
C ALA A 61 -19.92 -18.76 13.53
N LYS A 62 -19.81 -18.62 14.85
CA LYS A 62 -20.85 -17.99 15.69
C LYS A 62 -20.74 -16.47 15.66
N GLN A 63 -19.54 -15.94 15.52
CA GLN A 63 -19.24 -14.50 15.47
C GLN A 63 -18.31 -14.19 14.30
N VAL A 64 -18.54 -13.04 13.67
CA VAL A 64 -17.78 -12.59 12.49
C VAL A 64 -17.13 -11.25 12.78
N VAL A 65 -15.84 -11.16 12.46
CA VAL A 65 -15.06 -9.91 12.41
C VAL A 65 -14.61 -9.69 10.97
N VAL A 66 -14.89 -8.52 10.40
CA VAL A 66 -14.52 -8.18 9.03
C VAL A 66 -13.52 -7.04 9.04
N ILE A 67 -12.38 -7.22 8.38
CA ILE A 67 -11.35 -6.18 8.17
C ILE A 67 -11.33 -5.87 6.68
N ALA A 68 -11.71 -4.64 6.33
CA ALA A 68 -11.78 -4.19 4.95
C ALA A 68 -11.50 -2.70 4.82
N HIS A 69 -10.99 -2.29 3.66
CA HIS A 69 -10.95 -0.88 3.28
C HIS A 69 -12.31 -0.50 2.71
N ARG A 70 -13.04 0.34 3.43
CA ARG A 70 -14.47 0.59 3.18
C ARG A 70 -14.75 1.10 1.75
N GLU A 71 -13.90 1.97 1.25
CA GLU A 71 -14.06 2.64 -0.04
C GLU A 71 -13.75 1.73 -1.24
N THR A 72 -13.04 0.62 -1.01
CA THR A 72 -12.72 -0.37 -2.05
C THR A 72 -13.61 -1.61 -2.00
N VAL A 73 -14.53 -1.69 -1.04
CA VAL A 73 -15.51 -2.79 -0.98
C VAL A 73 -16.47 -2.71 -2.17
N THR A 74 -16.55 -3.79 -2.93
CA THR A 74 -17.35 -3.87 -4.15
C THR A 74 -18.54 -4.82 -4.01
N SER A 75 -18.34 -5.96 -3.36
CA SER A 75 -19.38 -6.98 -3.17
C SER A 75 -20.59 -6.45 -2.39
N ASP A 76 -21.79 -6.56 -2.98
CA ASP A 76 -23.04 -6.16 -2.32
C ASP A 76 -23.31 -6.96 -1.04
N GLY A 77 -22.91 -8.22 -1.01
CA GLY A 77 -23.01 -9.05 0.21
C GLY A 77 -22.19 -8.48 1.35
N LEU A 78 -20.95 -8.07 1.06
CA LEU A 78 -20.08 -7.48 2.06
C LEU A 78 -20.55 -6.08 2.50
N LYS A 79 -21.03 -5.24 1.56
CA LYS A 79 -21.62 -3.94 1.89
C LYS A 79 -22.80 -4.08 2.86
N ARG A 80 -23.69 -5.03 2.60
CA ARG A 80 -24.83 -5.34 3.50
C ARG A 80 -24.37 -5.85 4.86
N LEU A 81 -23.38 -6.74 4.89
CA LEU A 81 -22.83 -7.24 6.15
C LEU A 81 -22.20 -6.11 6.99
N ILE A 82 -21.39 -5.25 6.37
CA ILE A 82 -20.77 -4.10 7.05
C ILE A 82 -21.84 -3.13 7.59
N ALA A 83 -22.95 -2.96 6.88
CA ALA A 83 -24.06 -2.11 7.33
C ALA A 83 -24.80 -2.67 8.56
N LEU A 84 -24.76 -3.98 8.78
CA LEU A 84 -25.40 -4.66 9.91
C LEU A 84 -24.49 -4.79 11.14
N LEU A 85 -23.17 -4.72 10.96
CA LEU A 85 -22.22 -4.91 12.04
C LEU A 85 -21.82 -3.57 12.67
N PRO A 86 -21.56 -3.55 13.99
CA PRO A 86 -20.91 -2.40 14.60
C PRO A 86 -19.53 -2.20 13.99
N SER A 87 -19.17 -0.98 13.64
CA SER A 87 -17.91 -0.68 12.96
C SER A 87 -17.01 0.24 13.78
N VAL A 88 -15.70 -0.03 13.72
CA VAL A 88 -14.67 0.80 14.32
C VAL A 88 -13.66 1.17 13.22
N LYS A 89 -13.34 2.45 13.11
CA LYS A 89 -12.29 2.91 12.19
C LYS A 89 -10.93 2.67 12.86
N ILE A 90 -10.08 1.88 12.21
CA ILE A 90 -8.70 1.67 12.62
C ILE A 90 -7.86 2.74 11.93
N ALA A 91 -7.03 3.46 12.69
CA ALA A 91 -6.09 4.42 12.12
C ALA A 91 -5.00 3.68 11.33
N ASN A 92 -4.71 4.17 10.14
CA ASN A 92 -3.59 3.66 9.37
C ASN A 92 -2.26 3.98 10.07
N ARG A 93 -1.27 3.13 9.89
CA ARG A 93 0.10 3.47 10.29
C ARG A 93 0.64 4.59 9.40
N PRO A 94 1.55 5.43 9.92
CA PRO A 94 2.20 6.45 9.10
C PRO A 94 2.99 5.82 7.96
N VAL A 95 2.91 6.43 6.79
CA VAL A 95 3.63 6.01 5.59
C VAL A 95 4.43 7.17 5.01
N ARG A 96 5.58 6.87 4.38
CA ARG A 96 6.42 7.86 3.71
C ARG A 96 6.07 8.02 2.22
N ARG A 97 4.89 7.61 1.84
CA ARG A 97 4.42 7.64 0.46
C ARG A 97 4.53 9.05 -0.14
N ALA A 98 4.81 9.11 -1.44
CA ALA A 98 4.87 10.39 -2.14
C ALA A 98 3.57 11.20 -1.96
N PRO A 99 3.62 12.49 -1.59
CA PRO A 99 2.42 13.32 -1.40
C PRO A 99 1.53 13.39 -2.64
N LYS A 100 2.13 13.39 -3.84
CA LYS A 100 1.37 13.37 -5.10
C LYS A 100 0.52 12.10 -5.24
N LEU A 101 1.06 10.94 -4.81
CA LEU A 101 0.31 9.69 -4.82
C LEU A 101 -0.83 9.73 -3.78
N ASN A 102 -0.58 10.29 -2.60
CA ASN A 102 -1.63 10.46 -1.59
C ASN A 102 -2.73 11.40 -2.10
N ALA A 103 -2.38 12.53 -2.72
CA ALA A 103 -3.34 13.46 -3.31
C ALA A 103 -4.17 12.80 -4.43
N PHE A 104 -3.53 12.01 -5.28
CA PHE A 104 -4.23 11.26 -6.32
C PHE A 104 -5.20 10.23 -5.73
N LEU A 105 -4.77 9.43 -4.75
CA LEU A 105 -5.63 8.46 -4.08
C LEU A 105 -6.85 9.14 -3.40
N GLU A 106 -6.64 10.28 -2.74
CA GLU A 106 -7.70 11.05 -2.11
C GLU A 106 -8.69 11.62 -3.14
N SER A 107 -8.18 12.19 -4.25
CA SER A 107 -9.03 12.72 -5.34
C SER A 107 -9.88 11.64 -6.00
N GLU A 108 -9.37 10.40 -6.02
CA GLU A 108 -10.08 9.23 -6.53
C GLU A 108 -10.99 8.55 -5.48
N GLY A 109 -11.19 9.19 -4.32
CA GLY A 109 -12.11 8.71 -3.30
C GLY A 109 -11.65 7.47 -2.56
N TYR A 110 -10.33 7.24 -2.45
CA TYR A 110 -9.75 6.17 -1.61
C TYR A 110 -9.95 6.42 -0.10
N GLY A 111 -10.64 7.50 0.25
CA GLY A 111 -10.87 7.95 1.61
C GLY A 111 -9.79 8.91 2.10
N SER A 112 -9.85 9.27 3.37
CA SER A 112 -8.85 10.14 3.97
C SER A 112 -7.51 9.39 4.06
N VAL A 113 -6.62 9.68 3.13
CA VAL A 113 -5.24 9.20 3.15
C VAL A 113 -4.44 10.14 4.05
N PRO A 114 -3.81 9.66 5.12
CA PRO A 114 -3.01 10.54 5.98
C PRO A 114 -1.85 11.14 5.19
N PHE A 115 -1.76 12.47 5.21
CA PHE A 115 -0.60 13.20 4.71
C PHE A 115 0.43 13.30 5.83
N ASP A 116 1.15 12.20 6.05
CA ASP A 116 2.19 12.15 7.05
C ASP A 116 3.42 12.92 6.60
N VAL A 117 3.98 13.70 7.50
CA VAL A 117 5.15 14.52 7.23
C VAL A 117 6.41 13.70 7.41
N ALA A 118 6.85 13.05 6.35
CA ALA A 118 8.16 12.41 6.36
C ALA A 118 9.27 13.48 6.35
N ARG A 119 10.38 13.16 7.02
CA ARG A 119 11.57 14.00 6.96
C ARG A 119 12.04 14.13 5.51
N GLU A 120 12.51 15.30 5.12
CA GLU A 120 13.09 15.52 3.79
C GLU A 120 14.21 14.50 3.51
N GLY A 121 14.18 13.89 2.32
CA GLY A 121 15.06 12.79 1.95
C GLY A 121 14.64 11.39 2.46
N ALA A 122 13.66 11.30 3.36
CA ALA A 122 13.05 10.04 3.75
C ALA A 122 11.72 9.77 3.02
N GLN A 123 11.20 10.75 2.32
CA GLN A 123 9.97 10.69 1.54
C GLN A 123 10.09 9.74 0.35
N GLY A 124 9.02 9.07 0.02
CA GLY A 124 8.93 8.21 -1.14
C GLY A 124 8.73 8.99 -2.44
N GLU A 125 8.90 8.29 -3.54
CA GLU A 125 8.77 8.81 -4.89
C GLU A 125 7.82 7.94 -5.71
N VAL A 126 7.22 8.53 -6.73
CA VAL A 126 6.47 7.81 -7.77
C VAL A 126 7.20 8.02 -9.08
N ALA A 127 7.47 6.93 -9.79
CA ALA A 127 8.14 6.96 -11.08
C ALA A 127 7.36 6.19 -12.14
N TYR A 128 7.36 6.69 -13.37
CA TYR A 128 6.74 6.06 -14.53
C TYR A 128 7.80 5.56 -15.51
N HIS A 129 7.69 4.30 -15.88
CA HIS A 129 8.59 3.61 -16.80
C HIS A 129 7.78 3.16 -18.01
N PHE A 130 7.78 3.99 -19.04
CA PHE A 130 7.16 3.65 -20.32
C PHE A 130 8.11 2.81 -21.15
N VAL A 131 7.69 1.61 -21.52
CA VAL A 131 8.45 0.68 -22.36
C VAL A 131 8.02 0.86 -23.81
N ALA A 132 8.76 1.70 -24.53
CA ALA A 132 8.48 1.96 -25.93
C ALA A 132 8.71 0.72 -26.80
N ASP A 133 8.01 0.65 -27.93
CA ASP A 133 8.15 -0.39 -28.96
C ASP A 133 7.95 -1.84 -28.47
N ALA A 134 7.29 -1.99 -27.35
CA ALA A 134 6.99 -3.28 -26.76
C ALA A 134 5.69 -3.85 -27.37
N ASN A 135 5.80 -4.94 -28.12
CA ASN A 135 4.68 -5.65 -28.67
C ASN A 135 4.43 -6.96 -27.92
N GLY A 136 3.18 -7.23 -27.62
CA GLY A 136 2.76 -8.45 -26.96
C GLY A 136 2.34 -9.53 -27.95
N VAL A 137 2.27 -10.77 -27.45
CA VAL A 137 1.80 -11.91 -28.22
C VAL A 137 0.31 -12.14 -27.91
N PRO A 138 -0.57 -12.24 -28.92
CA PRO A 138 -1.96 -12.58 -28.69
C PRO A 138 -2.09 -13.97 -28.05
N VAL A 139 -2.85 -14.07 -26.97
CA VAL A 139 -3.19 -15.34 -26.34
C VAL A 139 -4.48 -15.87 -26.95
N ILE A 140 -4.37 -16.95 -27.74
CA ILE A 140 -5.48 -17.51 -28.52
C ILE A 140 -6.67 -17.90 -27.62
N THR A 141 -6.41 -18.36 -26.40
CA THR A 141 -7.44 -18.87 -25.49
C THR A 141 -8.22 -17.77 -24.76
N SER A 142 -7.62 -16.60 -24.54
CA SER A 142 -8.23 -15.51 -23.75
C SER A 142 -8.59 -14.30 -24.60
N GLY A 143 -8.13 -14.22 -25.86
CA GLY A 143 -8.27 -13.03 -26.68
C GLY A 143 -7.48 -11.82 -26.18
N LEU A 144 -6.67 -11.98 -25.14
CA LEU A 144 -5.82 -10.95 -24.56
C LEU A 144 -4.48 -10.87 -25.30
N VAL A 145 -3.87 -9.70 -25.30
CA VAL A 145 -2.47 -9.55 -25.71
C VAL A 145 -1.63 -9.50 -24.44
N GLU A 146 -0.79 -10.50 -24.27
CA GLU A 146 0.13 -10.52 -23.13
C GLU A 146 1.26 -9.50 -23.32
N SER A 147 1.80 -9.11 -22.19
CA SER A 147 2.95 -8.22 -22.10
C SER A 147 4.14 -8.73 -22.91
N SER A 148 4.86 -7.79 -23.44
CA SER A 148 6.13 -8.04 -24.10
C SER A 148 7.18 -8.54 -23.10
N GLN A 149 8.22 -9.20 -23.60
CA GLN A 149 9.40 -9.55 -22.79
C GLN A 149 10.08 -8.28 -22.27
N GLN A 150 10.07 -7.19 -23.03
CA GLN A 150 10.66 -5.91 -22.66
C GLN A 150 10.06 -5.34 -21.35
N GLU A 151 8.76 -5.53 -21.10
CA GLU A 151 8.14 -5.09 -19.83
C GLU A 151 8.64 -5.94 -18.65
N ILE A 152 8.83 -7.26 -18.85
CA ILE A 152 9.42 -8.14 -17.83
C ILE A 152 10.86 -7.72 -17.56
N ASP A 153 11.65 -7.46 -18.59
CA ASP A 153 13.05 -7.05 -18.49
C ASP A 153 13.17 -5.72 -17.71
N GLU A 154 12.26 -4.77 -17.96
CA GLU A 154 12.22 -3.51 -17.21
C GLU A 154 11.89 -3.73 -15.74
N VAL A 155 10.91 -4.57 -15.39
CA VAL A 155 10.61 -4.93 -14.00
C VAL A 155 11.83 -5.59 -13.33
N VAL A 156 12.50 -6.52 -14.02
CA VAL A 156 13.73 -7.16 -13.52
C VAL A 156 14.86 -6.13 -13.31
N ARG A 157 15.01 -5.17 -14.24
CA ARG A 157 15.97 -4.07 -14.13
C ARG A 157 15.72 -3.24 -12.88
N LEU A 158 14.45 -2.88 -12.61
CA LEU A 158 14.05 -2.12 -11.42
C LEU A 158 14.32 -2.90 -10.14
N ILE A 159 13.99 -4.18 -10.09
CA ILE A 159 14.31 -5.06 -8.95
C ILE A 159 15.82 -5.09 -8.70
N THR A 160 16.61 -5.23 -9.77
CA THR A 160 18.08 -5.27 -9.69
C THR A 160 18.65 -3.92 -9.21
N LYS A 161 18.11 -2.80 -9.70
CA LYS A 161 18.46 -1.45 -9.22
C LYS A 161 18.19 -1.28 -7.73
N ARG A 162 17.04 -1.76 -7.23
CA ARG A 162 16.72 -1.73 -5.79
C ARG A 162 17.69 -2.61 -5.00
N ALA A 163 18.02 -3.80 -5.48
CA ALA A 163 18.99 -4.68 -4.82
C ALA A 163 20.38 -4.03 -4.70
N ALA A 164 20.83 -3.34 -5.73
CA ALA A 164 22.14 -2.66 -5.74
C ALA A 164 22.20 -1.48 -4.74
N GLY A 165 21.08 -0.92 -4.31
CA GLY A 165 21.00 0.13 -3.31
C GLY A 165 21.27 -0.33 -1.88
N PHE A 166 21.39 -1.64 -1.64
CA PHE A 166 21.59 -2.19 -0.30
C PHE A 166 22.96 -2.88 -0.15
N THR A 167 23.71 -2.50 0.86
CA THR A 167 24.85 -3.31 1.35
C THR A 167 24.31 -4.46 2.21
N ILE A 168 23.33 -4.18 3.08
CA ILE A 168 22.61 -5.16 3.89
C ILE A 168 21.12 -4.82 3.79
N VAL A 169 20.32 -5.79 3.38
CA VAL A 169 18.86 -5.61 3.28
C VAL A 169 18.26 -5.67 4.68
N PRO A 170 17.55 -4.63 5.14
CA PRO A 170 16.85 -4.69 6.44
C PRO A 170 15.81 -5.81 6.46
N ALA A 171 15.68 -6.52 7.58
CA ALA A 171 14.71 -7.60 7.71
C ALA A 171 13.24 -7.14 7.51
N SER A 172 12.97 -5.86 7.79
CA SER A 172 11.65 -5.23 7.59
C SER A 172 11.41 -4.77 6.15
N TYR A 173 12.43 -4.79 5.27
CA TYR A 173 12.27 -4.37 3.89
C TYR A 173 11.46 -5.40 3.09
N MET A 174 10.50 -4.93 2.32
CA MET A 174 9.71 -5.74 1.39
C MET A 174 9.50 -4.96 0.10
N LEU A 175 9.76 -5.60 -1.03
CA LEU A 175 9.39 -5.12 -2.35
C LEU A 175 8.23 -5.97 -2.88
N THR A 176 7.12 -5.36 -3.21
CA THR A 176 5.99 -6.07 -3.83
C THR A 176 5.87 -5.68 -5.29
N VAL A 177 5.83 -6.66 -6.17
CA VAL A 177 5.48 -6.48 -7.59
C VAL A 177 4.02 -6.88 -7.74
N VAL A 178 3.17 -5.91 -8.08
CA VAL A 178 1.76 -6.16 -8.40
C VAL A 178 1.63 -6.33 -9.92
N THR A 179 1.00 -7.41 -10.33
CA THR A 179 0.81 -7.76 -11.74
C THR A 179 -0.68 -7.79 -12.08
N LEU A 180 -1.06 -7.25 -13.23
CA LEU A 180 -2.45 -7.23 -13.68
C LEU A 180 -2.89 -8.55 -14.32
N THR A 181 -1.94 -9.45 -14.64
CA THR A 181 -2.25 -10.76 -15.23
C THR A 181 -1.47 -11.88 -14.57
N HIS A 182 -2.13 -13.03 -14.40
CA HIS A 182 -1.51 -14.23 -13.84
C HIS A 182 -0.35 -14.77 -14.69
N THR A 183 -0.46 -14.66 -16.01
CA THR A 183 0.60 -15.13 -16.93
C THR A 183 1.87 -14.31 -16.76
N PHE A 184 1.76 -12.99 -16.63
CA PHE A 184 2.93 -12.14 -16.36
C PHE A 184 3.58 -12.52 -15.02
N ARG A 185 2.78 -12.71 -13.97
CA ARG A 185 3.26 -13.17 -12.65
C ARG A 185 4.07 -14.45 -12.78
N THR A 186 3.57 -15.43 -13.53
CA THR A 186 4.24 -16.73 -13.72
C THR A 186 5.55 -16.58 -14.48
N ARG A 187 5.56 -15.81 -15.59
CA ARG A 187 6.76 -15.55 -16.40
C ARG A 187 7.82 -14.80 -15.61
N LEU A 188 7.44 -13.71 -14.92
CA LEU A 188 8.35 -12.96 -14.04
C LEU A 188 8.92 -13.84 -12.93
N GLY A 189 8.10 -14.67 -12.31
CA GLY A 189 8.55 -15.60 -11.27
C GLY A 189 9.58 -16.61 -11.78
N ALA A 190 9.41 -17.13 -12.99
CA ALA A 190 10.37 -18.03 -13.64
C ALA A 190 11.71 -17.31 -13.93
N GLU A 191 11.65 -16.07 -14.45
CA GLU A 191 12.83 -15.25 -14.73
C GLU A 191 13.62 -14.93 -13.46
N LEU A 192 12.95 -14.46 -12.40
CA LEU A 192 13.59 -14.17 -11.11
C LEU A 192 14.21 -15.43 -10.49
N LYS A 193 13.57 -16.58 -10.63
CA LYS A 193 14.14 -17.87 -10.18
C LYS A 193 15.40 -18.24 -10.96
N ALA A 194 15.43 -18.02 -12.28
CA ALA A 194 16.60 -18.24 -13.10
C ALA A 194 17.78 -17.34 -12.68
N ILE A 195 17.49 -16.06 -12.38
CA ILE A 195 18.49 -15.09 -11.89
C ILE A 195 19.00 -15.52 -10.51
N ALA A 196 18.13 -15.92 -9.59
CA ALA A 196 18.51 -16.37 -8.25
C ALA A 196 19.47 -17.57 -8.28
N ASN A 197 19.25 -18.49 -9.22
CA ASN A 197 20.12 -19.66 -9.40
C ASN A 197 21.53 -19.31 -9.92
N LYS A 198 21.64 -18.21 -10.69
CA LYS A 198 22.93 -17.76 -11.26
C LYS A 198 23.67 -16.80 -10.32
N ASN A 199 22.97 -16.05 -9.48
CA ASN A 199 23.54 -15.03 -8.61
C ASN A 199 23.03 -15.17 -7.17
N LYS A 200 23.90 -15.65 -6.28
CA LYS A 200 23.57 -15.90 -4.88
C LYS A 200 23.17 -14.63 -4.12
N ALA A 201 23.82 -13.49 -4.38
CA ALA A 201 23.48 -12.22 -3.72
C ALA A 201 22.09 -11.75 -4.14
N MET A 202 21.76 -11.86 -5.43
CA MET A 202 20.42 -11.57 -5.93
C MET A 202 19.39 -12.55 -5.38
N GLY A 203 19.73 -13.83 -5.26
CA GLY A 203 18.88 -14.85 -4.62
C GLY A 203 18.55 -14.53 -3.16
N MET A 204 19.48 -13.91 -2.43
CA MET A 204 19.21 -13.43 -1.06
C MET A 204 18.26 -12.22 -1.05
N PHE A 205 18.44 -11.25 -1.94
CA PHE A 205 17.54 -10.11 -2.07
C PHE A 205 16.13 -10.54 -2.46
N LEU A 206 16.00 -11.49 -3.38
CA LEU A 206 14.70 -11.98 -3.87
C LEU A 206 13.83 -12.65 -2.77
N ARG A 207 14.39 -12.98 -1.61
CA ARG A 207 13.59 -13.38 -0.44
C ARG A 207 12.74 -12.24 0.14
N HIS A 208 13.11 -11.00 -0.16
CA HIS A 208 12.37 -9.79 0.20
C HIS A 208 11.45 -9.31 -0.93
N VAL A 209 11.36 -10.05 -2.03
CA VAL A 209 10.51 -9.72 -3.18
C VAL A 209 9.28 -10.63 -3.19
N ARG A 210 8.11 -10.04 -3.25
CA ARG A 210 6.83 -10.74 -3.38
C ARG A 210 6.17 -10.34 -4.69
N ILE A 211 5.63 -11.30 -5.43
CA ILE A 211 4.82 -11.05 -6.62
C ILE A 211 3.36 -11.35 -6.27
N VAL A 212 2.48 -10.38 -6.47
CA VAL A 212 1.06 -10.46 -6.12
C VAL A 212 0.23 -10.19 -7.37
N ASP A 213 -0.78 -11.00 -7.61
CA ASP A 213 -1.79 -10.74 -8.63
C ASP A 213 -2.71 -9.60 -8.16
N ILE A 214 -3.24 -8.81 -9.10
CA ILE A 214 -4.14 -7.69 -8.78
C ILE A 214 -5.39 -8.15 -8.02
N SER A 215 -5.87 -9.35 -8.28
CA SER A 215 -7.01 -9.93 -7.55
C SER A 215 -6.72 -10.24 -6.08
N ASP A 216 -5.44 -10.41 -5.73
CA ASP A 216 -4.97 -10.75 -4.37
C ASP A 216 -4.35 -9.54 -3.64
N VAL A 217 -4.52 -8.33 -4.18
CA VAL A 217 -3.83 -7.13 -3.69
C VAL A 217 -4.39 -6.58 -2.38
N ALA A 218 -5.65 -6.91 -2.04
CA ALA A 218 -6.28 -6.42 -0.81
C ALA A 218 -5.43 -6.73 0.43
N GLY A 219 -5.19 -5.71 1.25
CA GLY A 219 -4.37 -5.83 2.47
C GLY A 219 -2.87 -6.02 2.21
N ALA A 220 -2.39 -5.98 0.96
CA ALA A 220 -0.97 -6.04 0.67
C ALA A 220 -0.26 -4.75 1.12
N HIS A 221 0.91 -4.91 1.74
CA HIS A 221 1.79 -3.83 2.16
C HIS A 221 3.22 -4.14 1.80
N ALA A 222 3.99 -3.11 1.44
CA ALA A 222 5.41 -3.22 1.14
C ALA A 222 6.12 -1.90 1.42
N THR A 223 7.42 -1.94 1.64
CA THR A 223 8.26 -0.73 1.70
C THR A 223 8.23 -0.02 0.35
N ASP A 224 8.49 -0.78 -0.72
CA ASP A 224 8.47 -0.31 -2.10
C ASP A 224 7.55 -1.21 -2.94
N ALA A 225 6.95 -0.68 -3.99
CA ALA A 225 6.15 -1.47 -4.91
C ALA A 225 6.50 -1.16 -6.38
N ILE A 226 6.29 -2.17 -7.22
CA ILE A 226 6.29 -2.04 -8.67
C ILE A 226 4.92 -2.49 -9.15
N LEU A 227 4.21 -1.64 -9.88
CA LEU A 227 2.94 -1.98 -10.53
C LEU A 227 3.21 -2.18 -12.02
N ALA A 228 3.15 -3.41 -12.48
CA ALA A 228 3.29 -3.76 -13.88
C ALA A 228 1.91 -3.86 -14.54
N MET A 229 1.70 -3.13 -15.63
CA MET A 229 0.41 -3.07 -16.32
C MET A 229 0.10 -4.32 -17.11
N CYS A 230 1.13 -5.10 -17.49
CA CYS A 230 1.02 -6.46 -18.04
C CYS A 230 0.25 -6.58 -19.36
N TYR A 231 -0.08 -5.49 -20.03
CA TYR A 231 -0.70 -5.48 -21.35
C TYR A 231 0.22 -4.81 -22.35
N ALA A 232 0.10 -5.19 -23.61
CA ALA A 232 0.88 -4.58 -24.67
C ALA A 232 0.04 -4.44 -25.94
N LYS A 233 0.55 -3.66 -26.90
CA LYS A 233 -0.02 -3.56 -28.24
C LYS A 233 0.28 -4.82 -29.02
N THR A 234 -0.58 -5.13 -29.97
CA THR A 234 -0.31 -6.15 -31.00
C THR A 234 0.84 -5.67 -31.90
N SER A 235 1.40 -6.58 -32.73
CA SER A 235 2.38 -6.25 -33.75
C SER A 235 1.91 -5.18 -34.76
N HIS A 236 0.60 -4.93 -34.84
CA HIS A 236 -0.01 -3.88 -35.66
C HIS A 236 -0.27 -2.58 -34.89
N GLY A 237 0.30 -2.43 -33.69
CA GLY A 237 0.19 -1.23 -32.86
C GLY A 237 -1.17 -1.02 -32.18
N ARG A 238 -2.07 -2.02 -32.18
CA ARG A 238 -3.42 -1.91 -31.55
C ARG A 238 -3.42 -2.50 -30.16
N LEU A 239 -3.90 -1.72 -29.18
CA LEU A 239 -4.23 -2.22 -27.86
C LEU A 239 -5.61 -2.88 -27.90
N LEU A 240 -5.72 -4.12 -27.41
CA LEU A 240 -7.00 -4.76 -27.18
C LEU A 240 -7.57 -4.18 -25.88
N GLN A 241 -8.82 -3.66 -25.96
CA GLN A 241 -9.48 -2.98 -24.86
C GLN A 241 -10.10 -3.99 -23.86
N GLN A 242 -9.34 -5.04 -23.50
CA GLN A 242 -9.73 -6.07 -22.55
C GLN A 242 -8.68 -6.15 -21.46
N PHE A 243 -9.09 -5.90 -20.21
CA PHE A 243 -8.20 -5.72 -19.07
C PHE A 243 -8.45 -6.74 -17.94
N GLY A 244 -8.95 -7.91 -18.28
CA GLY A 244 -9.05 -9.06 -17.39
C GLY A 244 -9.75 -8.75 -16.05
N ALA A 245 -9.05 -8.94 -14.95
CA ALA A 245 -9.60 -8.74 -13.61
C ALA A 245 -10.13 -7.31 -13.36
N LEU A 246 -9.59 -6.31 -14.06
CA LEU A 246 -10.06 -4.93 -13.94
C LEU A 246 -11.46 -4.70 -14.53
N GLU A 247 -11.96 -5.60 -15.38
CA GLU A 247 -13.33 -5.52 -15.93
C GLU A 247 -14.39 -5.98 -14.93
N SER A 248 -13.98 -6.61 -13.84
CA SER A 248 -14.89 -6.98 -12.76
C SER A 248 -15.42 -5.76 -12.02
N GLU A 249 -16.53 -5.93 -11.29
CA GLU A 249 -17.11 -4.89 -10.42
C GLU A 249 -16.07 -4.32 -9.44
N GLY A 250 -15.11 -5.15 -8.97
CA GLY A 250 -14.02 -4.79 -8.08
C GLY A 250 -12.84 -4.09 -8.72
N GLY A 251 -12.75 -4.04 -10.05
CA GLY A 251 -11.53 -3.66 -10.76
C GLY A 251 -10.99 -2.28 -10.40
N ARG A 252 -11.86 -1.30 -10.17
CA ARG A 252 -11.45 0.03 -9.70
C ARG A 252 -10.83 -0.02 -8.31
N GLY A 253 -11.47 -0.71 -7.38
CA GLY A 253 -10.98 -0.86 -6.01
C GLY A 253 -9.65 -1.61 -5.95
N MET A 254 -9.50 -2.67 -6.72
CA MET A 254 -8.24 -3.43 -6.83
C MET A 254 -7.09 -2.54 -7.30
N LEU A 255 -7.32 -1.67 -8.28
CA LEU A 255 -6.28 -0.77 -8.78
C LEU A 255 -5.91 0.30 -7.76
N LEU A 256 -6.87 0.85 -7.04
CA LEU A 256 -6.62 1.78 -5.93
C LEU A 256 -5.83 1.12 -4.79
N ASP A 257 -6.21 -0.11 -4.41
CA ASP A 257 -5.45 -0.87 -3.40
C ASP A 257 -4.02 -1.16 -3.90
N ALA A 258 -3.82 -1.46 -5.19
CA ALA A 258 -2.50 -1.67 -5.77
C ALA A 258 -1.60 -0.43 -5.68
N LEU A 259 -2.16 0.76 -5.95
CA LEU A 259 -1.46 2.03 -5.79
C LEU A 259 -1.15 2.35 -4.33
N ALA A 260 -1.92 1.81 -3.39
CA ALA A 260 -1.75 2.01 -1.96
C ALA A 260 -0.79 1.00 -1.29
N VAL A 261 -0.33 -0.04 -1.99
CA VAL A 261 0.61 -1.05 -1.49
C VAL A 261 1.89 -0.46 -0.90
N PRO A 262 2.59 0.50 -1.56
CA PRO A 262 3.86 0.98 -1.06
C PRO A 262 3.71 1.91 0.13
N ASP A 263 4.59 1.73 1.10
CA ASP A 263 4.79 2.70 2.19
C ASP A 263 5.69 3.85 1.76
N ARG A 264 6.51 3.66 0.70
CA ARG A 264 7.53 4.61 0.28
C ARG A 264 7.54 4.84 -1.23
N HIS A 265 8.15 3.96 -2.01
CA HIS A 265 8.33 4.17 -3.46
C HIS A 265 7.36 3.33 -4.29
N LEU A 266 6.86 3.93 -5.36
CA LEU A 266 6.06 3.27 -6.38
C LEU A 266 6.69 3.46 -7.76
N ASP A 267 7.05 2.36 -8.41
CA ASP A 267 7.40 2.34 -9.83
C ASP A 267 6.20 1.78 -10.61
N ILE A 268 5.75 2.48 -11.65
CA ILE A 268 4.70 2.00 -12.55
C ILE A 268 5.33 1.71 -13.91
N VAL A 269 5.15 0.48 -14.41
CA VAL A 269 5.70 0.02 -15.68
C VAL A 269 4.56 -0.24 -16.66
N SER A 270 4.62 0.32 -17.86
CA SER A 270 3.60 0.13 -18.89
C SER A 270 4.20 0.11 -20.29
N ALA A 271 3.69 -0.79 -21.13
CA ALA A 271 4.02 -0.88 -22.56
C ALA A 271 3.01 -0.15 -23.46
N PHE A 272 2.05 0.57 -22.88
CA PHE A 272 1.04 1.37 -23.60
C PHE A 272 0.73 2.65 -22.80
N SER A 273 0.16 3.61 -23.49
CA SER A 273 -0.16 4.94 -22.96
C SER A 273 -1.66 5.14 -22.74
N SER A 274 -2.03 6.20 -22.05
CA SER A 274 -3.44 6.57 -21.89
C SER A 274 -4.13 6.88 -23.22
N SER A 275 -3.38 7.37 -24.21
CA SER A 275 -3.89 7.65 -25.57
C SER A 275 -4.19 6.40 -26.39
N ASP A 276 -3.62 5.25 -26.04
CA ASP A 276 -3.93 3.97 -26.69
C ASP A 276 -5.28 3.37 -26.23
N MET A 277 -5.86 3.94 -25.17
CA MET A 277 -7.13 3.48 -24.58
C MET A 277 -8.30 4.31 -25.09
N ASP A 278 -9.23 3.66 -25.79
CA ASP A 278 -10.41 4.27 -26.40
C ASP A 278 -11.55 4.40 -25.38
N ASP A 279 -11.94 5.63 -25.04
CA ASP A 279 -13.00 5.92 -24.04
C ASP A 279 -14.34 5.27 -24.41
N GLU A 280 -14.68 5.16 -25.71
CA GLU A 280 -15.94 4.57 -26.15
C GLU A 280 -16.01 3.05 -25.87
N ARG A 281 -14.87 2.41 -25.73
CA ARG A 281 -14.74 0.96 -25.46
C ARG A 281 -14.55 0.63 -24.00
N LEU A 282 -14.25 1.62 -23.15
CA LEU A 282 -14.10 1.43 -21.72
C LEU A 282 -15.43 1.51 -21.01
N HIS A 283 -16.09 0.39 -20.82
CA HIS A 283 -17.42 0.35 -20.17
C HIS A 283 -17.31 0.26 -18.65
N GLN A 284 -16.36 -0.51 -18.14
CA GLN A 284 -16.21 -0.78 -16.70
C GLN A 284 -15.35 0.26 -15.97
N ALA A 285 -15.59 0.38 -14.65
CA ALA A 285 -14.91 1.37 -13.82
C ALA A 285 -13.41 1.10 -13.67
N GLY A 286 -12.96 -0.15 -13.68
CA GLY A 286 -11.55 -0.51 -13.55
C GLY A 286 -10.69 -0.06 -14.74
N PRO A 287 -11.05 -0.40 -16.00
CA PRO A 287 -10.35 0.11 -17.19
C PRO A 287 -10.36 1.64 -17.30
N LYS A 288 -11.46 2.32 -16.92
CA LYS A 288 -11.49 3.79 -16.85
C LYS A 288 -10.49 4.32 -15.84
N MET A 289 -10.41 3.69 -14.67
CA MET A 289 -9.43 4.04 -13.65
C MET A 289 -8.00 3.78 -14.12
N LEU A 290 -7.74 2.68 -14.84
CA LEU A 290 -6.45 2.40 -15.43
C LEU A 290 -5.99 3.52 -16.38
N LYS A 291 -6.90 3.99 -17.26
CA LYS A 291 -6.63 5.14 -18.13
C LYS A 291 -6.34 6.41 -17.34
N THR A 292 -7.09 6.65 -16.26
CA THR A 292 -6.88 7.80 -15.36
C THR A 292 -5.49 7.74 -14.70
N VAL A 293 -5.07 6.57 -14.21
CA VAL A 293 -3.73 6.37 -13.64
C VAL A 293 -2.64 6.64 -14.67
N LEU A 294 -2.75 6.09 -15.87
CA LEU A 294 -1.75 6.32 -16.92
C LEU A 294 -1.66 7.80 -17.30
N ARG A 295 -2.80 8.47 -17.50
CA ARG A 295 -2.84 9.90 -17.77
C ARG A 295 -2.21 10.74 -16.65
N TRP A 296 -2.49 10.40 -15.40
CA TRP A 296 -1.87 11.04 -14.26
C TRP A 296 -0.34 10.85 -14.28
N MET A 297 0.15 9.64 -14.57
CA MET A 297 1.59 9.35 -14.63
C MET A 297 2.28 10.06 -15.80
N GLU A 298 1.63 10.16 -16.95
CA GLU A 298 2.15 10.88 -18.13
C GLU A 298 2.26 12.40 -17.90
N GLN A 299 1.46 12.94 -16.98
CA GLN A 299 1.43 14.35 -16.60
C GLN A 299 2.22 14.63 -15.32
N LEU A 300 2.79 13.61 -14.71
CA LEU A 300 3.51 13.75 -13.45
C LEU A 300 4.76 14.60 -13.67
N ASP A 301 4.80 15.74 -13.03
CA ASP A 301 5.97 16.64 -13.04
C ASP A 301 6.96 16.26 -11.93
N ASP A 302 8.19 16.77 -12.01
CA ASP A 302 9.25 16.58 -11.01
C ASP A 302 9.11 17.54 -9.81
N SER A 303 8.02 18.31 -9.72
CA SER A 303 7.83 19.25 -8.61
C SER A 303 7.75 18.50 -7.28
N VAL A 304 8.51 18.94 -6.30
CA VAL A 304 8.47 18.38 -4.94
C VAL A 304 7.40 19.13 -4.14
N VAL A 305 6.37 18.39 -3.70
CA VAL A 305 5.37 18.92 -2.77
C VAL A 305 6.01 18.96 -1.38
N ARG A 306 6.19 20.17 -0.85
CA ARG A 306 6.77 20.41 0.48
C ARG A 306 5.72 20.93 1.45
N PRO A 307 5.80 20.56 2.74
CA PRO A 307 5.01 21.22 3.77
C PRO A 307 5.28 22.71 3.84
N ALA A 308 4.26 23.48 4.23
CA ALA A 308 4.43 24.90 4.46
C ALA A 308 5.33 25.15 5.68
N VAL A 309 6.29 26.06 5.54
CA VAL A 309 7.16 26.49 6.62
C VAL A 309 6.53 27.69 7.31
N LYS A 310 6.10 27.54 8.56
CA LYS A 310 5.55 28.62 9.38
C LYS A 310 6.57 29.06 10.43
N MET A 311 6.73 30.36 10.56
CA MET A 311 7.65 30.94 11.55
C MET A 311 7.01 31.08 12.92
N THR A 312 5.68 31.20 12.98
CA THR A 312 4.88 31.32 14.19
C THR A 312 3.62 30.46 14.09
N GLY A 313 3.20 29.90 15.21
CA GLY A 313 1.97 29.10 15.35
C GLY A 313 1.05 29.72 16.42
N SER A 314 -0.04 29.03 16.72
CA SER A 314 -1.01 29.45 17.75
C SER A 314 -0.51 29.26 19.18
N ASN A 315 0.47 28.38 19.40
CA ASN A 315 0.99 28.06 20.73
C ASN A 315 2.14 29.01 21.12
N VAL A 316 1.88 29.87 22.12
CA VAL A 316 2.83 30.90 22.59
C VAL A 316 4.13 30.27 23.12
N LEU A 317 4.06 29.15 23.82
CA LEU A 317 5.23 28.45 24.34
C LEU A 317 6.15 27.97 23.20
N LEU A 318 5.55 27.39 22.16
CA LEU A 318 6.32 26.92 21.00
C LEU A 318 6.94 28.09 20.22
N ASN A 319 6.27 29.24 20.14
CA ASN A 319 6.81 30.44 19.51
C ASN A 319 8.03 30.95 20.29
N ASP A 320 7.96 31.05 21.62
CA ASP A 320 9.08 31.47 22.47
C ASP A 320 10.26 30.50 22.34
N LEU A 321 9.98 29.19 22.39
CA LEU A 321 11.00 28.17 22.18
C LEU A 321 11.64 28.26 20.81
N ALA A 322 10.84 28.48 19.76
CA ALA A 322 11.33 28.67 18.39
C ALA A 322 12.25 29.89 18.28
N ASP A 323 11.90 30.99 18.91
CA ASP A 323 12.71 32.21 18.90
C ASP A 323 14.04 32.03 19.64
N ARG A 324 14.04 31.35 20.78
CA ARG A 324 15.28 31.01 21.51
C ARG A 324 16.20 30.08 20.72
N ILE A 325 15.63 29.12 19.96
CA ILE A 325 16.42 28.20 19.14
C ILE A 325 16.99 28.95 17.93
N ARG A 326 16.20 29.82 17.27
CA ARG A 326 16.67 30.69 16.18
C ARG A 326 17.79 31.62 16.60
N ALA A 327 17.70 32.19 17.82
CA ALA A 327 18.75 33.04 18.36
C ALA A 327 20.10 32.30 18.52
N ARG A 328 20.09 30.97 18.55
CA ARG A 328 21.28 30.13 18.55
C ARG A 328 21.75 29.70 17.15
N GLY A 329 21.18 30.27 16.10
CA GLY A 329 21.61 30.04 14.73
C GLY A 329 21.08 28.76 14.09
N LEU A 330 19.97 28.21 14.60
CA LEU A 330 19.31 27.03 14.04
C LEU A 330 18.07 27.41 13.25
N ASN A 331 17.76 26.61 12.23
CA ASN A 331 16.53 26.77 11.45
C ASN A 331 15.35 26.10 12.16
N VAL A 332 14.22 26.79 12.27
CA VAL A 332 13.05 26.31 13.03
C VAL A 332 11.76 26.66 12.32
N ALA A 333 10.84 25.70 12.25
CA ALA A 333 9.47 25.93 11.82
C ALA A 333 8.47 25.41 12.88
N VAL A 334 7.33 26.08 12.99
CA VAL A 334 6.22 25.75 13.91
C VAL A 334 5.04 25.23 13.08
N ASP A 335 4.24 24.33 13.64
CA ASP A 335 3.08 23.70 12.98
C ASP A 335 3.45 23.15 11.58
N TYR A 336 4.58 22.45 11.52
CA TYR A 336 5.13 21.92 10.27
C TYR A 336 4.35 20.72 9.78
N GLY A 337 3.73 20.83 8.60
CA GLY A 337 2.95 19.76 8.00
C GLY A 337 2.12 20.23 6.82
N PHE A 338 1.33 19.30 6.28
CA PHE A 338 0.36 19.59 5.24
C PHE A 338 -0.97 20.04 5.85
N ASP A 339 -1.73 20.88 5.15
CA ASP A 339 -2.99 21.41 5.71
C ASP A 339 -4.03 20.31 5.98
N ASN A 340 -4.04 19.24 5.17
CA ASN A 340 -4.94 18.09 5.31
C ASN A 340 -4.29 16.89 6.03
N GLY A 341 -3.18 17.09 6.76
CA GLY A 341 -2.42 16.00 7.36
C GLY A 341 -2.02 16.25 8.81
N SER A 342 -1.23 15.32 9.34
CA SER A 342 -0.59 15.46 10.64
C SER A 342 0.38 16.62 10.63
N LYS A 343 0.44 17.39 11.71
CA LYS A 343 1.40 18.48 11.89
C LYS A 343 2.34 18.16 13.03
N LEU A 344 3.62 18.46 12.83
CA LEU A 344 4.62 18.44 13.90
C LEU A 344 4.63 19.78 14.61
N PRO A 345 4.51 19.83 15.94
CA PRO A 345 4.40 21.07 16.67
C PRO A 345 5.57 22.03 16.40
N LEU A 346 6.79 21.49 16.39
CA LEU A 346 8.01 22.25 16.06
C LEU A 346 9.05 21.33 15.44
N VAL A 347 9.74 21.82 14.40
CA VAL A 347 10.86 21.11 13.76
C VAL A 347 12.10 21.98 13.73
N VAL A 348 13.27 21.33 13.87
CA VAL A 348 14.56 21.99 13.96
C VAL A 348 15.53 21.38 12.95
N GLY A 349 16.31 22.23 12.31
CA GLY A 349 17.39 21.86 11.42
C GLY A 349 18.62 22.77 11.59
N LEU A 350 19.75 22.34 11.02
CA LEU A 350 20.91 23.22 10.85
C LEU A 350 20.64 24.19 9.71
N ASN A 351 21.28 25.38 9.75
CA ASN A 351 21.21 26.30 8.64
C ASN A 351 21.64 25.60 7.34
N ASP A 352 20.91 25.87 6.25
CA ASP A 352 21.13 25.30 4.92
C ASP A 352 20.96 23.75 4.81
N LYS A 353 20.41 23.11 5.86
CA LYS A 353 20.07 21.69 5.84
C LYS A 353 18.58 21.47 6.10
N PRO A 354 18.02 20.36 5.58
CA PRO A 354 16.65 19.96 5.89
C PRO A 354 16.41 19.83 7.39
N PHE A 355 15.18 20.06 7.82
CA PHE A 355 14.77 19.76 9.19
C PHE A 355 14.99 18.28 9.50
N ALA A 356 15.53 17.98 10.69
CA ALA A 356 15.89 16.64 11.09
C ALA A 356 15.30 16.22 12.44
N LEU A 357 15.03 17.18 13.32
CA LEU A 357 14.51 16.95 14.67
C LEU A 357 13.07 17.43 14.74
N ALA A 358 12.17 16.56 15.18
CA ALA A 358 10.82 16.89 15.59
C ALA A 358 10.79 17.10 17.11
N VAL A 359 10.28 18.24 17.54
CA VAL A 359 10.11 18.57 18.97
C VAL A 359 8.62 18.45 19.30
N LEU A 360 8.30 17.54 20.20
CA LEU A 360 6.95 17.32 20.71
C LEU A 360 6.79 18.02 22.05
N THR A 361 5.54 18.36 22.38
CA THR A 361 5.18 18.94 23.67
C THR A 361 3.83 18.40 24.13
N ASP A 362 3.43 18.69 25.33
CA ASP A 362 2.13 18.42 25.92
C ASP A 362 1.05 19.39 25.38
N ASP A 363 0.98 19.55 24.07
CA ASP A 363 -0.02 20.37 23.39
C ASP A 363 -1.40 19.70 23.32
N ALA A 364 -2.38 20.38 22.72
CA ALA A 364 -3.73 19.88 22.59
C ALA A 364 -3.81 18.55 21.80
N GLN A 365 -2.92 18.33 20.82
CA GLN A 365 -2.86 17.10 20.05
C GLN A 365 -2.38 15.93 20.93
N PHE A 366 -1.32 16.13 21.69
CA PHE A 366 -0.80 15.15 22.64
C PHE A 366 -1.84 14.81 23.73
N MET A 367 -2.49 15.84 24.29
CA MET A 367 -3.52 15.65 25.33
C MET A 367 -4.79 14.97 24.81
N GLY A 368 -5.10 15.11 23.52
CA GLY A 368 -6.22 14.45 22.86
C GLY A 368 -6.05 12.94 22.68
N LEU A 369 -4.83 12.41 22.78
CA LEU A 369 -4.58 10.96 22.73
C LEU A 369 -5.15 10.27 23.95
N GLN A 370 -5.86 9.15 23.75
CA GLN A 370 -6.67 8.52 24.79
C GLN A 370 -5.83 7.76 25.83
N SER A 371 -4.73 7.13 25.41
CA SER A 371 -3.95 6.27 26.30
C SER A 371 -2.52 6.76 26.50
N THR A 372 -1.94 6.43 27.66
CA THR A 372 -0.51 6.66 27.96
C THR A 372 0.39 5.95 26.94
N ARG A 373 -0.01 4.77 26.46
CA ARG A 373 0.72 4.04 25.42
C ARG A 373 0.77 4.80 24.11
N GLU A 374 -0.35 5.40 23.70
CA GLU A 374 -0.41 6.22 22.48
C GLU A 374 0.50 7.44 22.60
N ARG A 375 0.45 8.15 23.72
CA ARG A 375 1.23 9.38 23.96
C ARG A 375 2.73 9.13 23.98
N HIS A 376 3.18 8.13 24.74
CA HIS A 376 4.60 7.96 25.08
C HIS A 376 5.31 6.90 24.24
N ARG A 377 4.59 6.09 23.48
CA ARG A 377 5.19 5.05 22.66
C ARG A 377 4.78 5.12 21.19
N VAL A 378 3.47 5.04 20.92
CA VAL A 378 3.00 4.92 19.53
C VAL A 378 3.29 6.21 18.76
N LEU A 379 3.02 7.37 19.34
CA LEU A 379 3.30 8.67 18.71
C LEU A 379 4.79 8.81 18.36
N LEU A 380 5.68 8.52 19.31
CA LEU A 380 7.13 8.58 19.09
C LEU A 380 7.57 7.62 17.98
N GLN A 381 7.17 6.35 18.06
CA GLN A 381 7.49 5.34 17.05
C GLN A 381 6.98 5.72 15.67
N ASN A 382 5.80 6.31 15.58
CA ASN A 382 5.23 6.77 14.32
C ASN A 382 6.08 7.88 13.70
N ILE A 383 6.48 8.89 14.47
CA ILE A 383 7.29 10.02 13.99
C ILE A 383 8.70 9.55 13.62
N GLU A 384 9.31 8.68 14.41
CA GLU A 384 10.60 8.05 14.08
C GLU A 384 10.53 7.23 12.80
N SER A 385 9.41 6.51 12.58
CA SER A 385 9.20 5.74 11.34
C SER A 385 9.14 6.62 10.08
N LEU A 386 8.76 7.90 10.23
CA LEU A 386 8.79 8.92 9.18
C LEU A 386 10.20 9.50 8.95
N GLY A 387 11.21 9.03 9.68
CA GLY A 387 12.62 9.40 9.52
C GLY A 387 13.08 10.56 10.41
N TRP A 388 12.25 11.05 11.32
CA TRP A 388 12.59 12.11 12.24
C TRP A 388 13.40 11.58 13.44
N SER A 389 14.34 12.39 13.93
CA SER A 389 14.78 12.32 15.32
C SER A 389 13.73 13.00 16.17
N VAL A 390 13.43 12.47 17.37
CA VAL A 390 12.35 12.99 18.21
C VAL A 390 12.89 13.46 19.55
N MET A 391 12.44 14.61 20.02
CA MET A 391 12.67 15.16 21.34
C MET A 391 11.33 15.59 21.94
N THR A 392 11.12 15.33 23.23
CA THR A 392 9.94 15.83 23.93
C THR A 392 10.35 16.92 24.92
N VAL A 393 9.68 18.06 24.85
CA VAL A 393 9.84 19.19 25.77
C VAL A 393 8.51 19.40 26.48
N TRP A 394 8.51 19.27 27.78
CA TRP A 394 7.31 19.44 28.58
C TRP A 394 7.12 20.92 28.93
N SER A 395 5.88 21.40 28.91
CA SER A 395 5.55 22.79 29.25
C SER A 395 6.07 23.20 30.64
N VAL A 396 6.02 22.29 31.58
CA VAL A 396 6.54 22.50 32.96
C VAL A 396 8.05 22.75 32.96
N GLY A 397 8.82 22.06 32.10
CA GLY A 397 10.27 22.20 31.99
C GLY A 397 10.74 23.41 31.18
N ALA A 398 9.84 24.04 30.43
CA ALA A 398 10.20 25.21 29.59
C ALA A 398 10.34 26.50 30.40
N PHE A 399 9.88 26.53 31.64
CA PHE A 399 9.93 27.68 32.56
C PHE A 399 11.08 27.58 33.56
N VAL A 400 11.90 26.55 33.50
CA VAL A 400 13.13 26.38 34.26
C VAL A 400 14.33 26.64 33.38
#